data_1c3dcec337d637b2d33e1344994f7b91
#
_entry.id   1c3dcec337d637b2d33e1344994f7b91
#
_cell.length_a   1.000
_cell.length_b   1.000
_cell.length_c   1.000
_cell.angle_alpha   90.00
_cell.angle_beta   90.00
_cell.angle_gamma   90.00
#
_symmetry.space_group_name_H-M   'P 1'
#
loop_
_entity.id
_entity.type
_entity.pdbx_description
1 polymer ?
#
loop_
_entity_poly.entity_id
_entity_poly.type
_entity_poly.pdbx_seq_one_letter_code
_entity_poly.pdbx_strand_id
1 'polypeptide(L)'
;MRLHALTPTEEIDRRIAKLQEAMRAHGMDAMLISDNADIYYTSGRVFSGYVYIPANGEATYFIRRPEGITDDRVKYIRKPEQIAELLSAAGAVMPAVMGYELSSLDVISYRRLVNAFPGVTPADASPLIKSVRSVKTDFELEQLRQSGIKHQRVYDLIPRLYKEGMTDIELQIEIERASRLEGCLGIFRIAGDSMEFFMSNILAGENADSPTPYDFAMGGAGLDPSLPVGADGTVIRPGMSVMVDSNGNFTGYMTDMTRVFACGQLDDKAMQAHECSIEICRTLEKAGKPGTPAAELYETAMSIVRSHDLERYFMGHRQKAGFIGHGVGIEINELPVIAPRSRDILTKNNVIALEPKFVIPEVGAVGVENTYIVTDNGLERITNAPERIINLM
;
A
#
# COMPACT_ATOMS: atom_id res chain seq x y z
N MET A 1 -24.88 -3.86 12.02
CA MET A 1 -24.76 -2.42 11.72
C MET A 1 -23.68 -2.27 10.66
N ARG A 2 -23.97 -1.66 9.49
CA ARG A 2 -22.92 -1.41 8.50
C ARG A 2 -22.03 -0.30 9.04
N LEU A 3 -20.74 -0.56 9.26
CA LEU A 3 -19.80 0.42 9.81
C LEU A 3 -19.40 1.49 8.77
N HIS A 4 -19.54 1.18 7.47
CA HIS A 4 -19.17 2.08 6.38
C HIS A 4 -20.25 2.13 5.29
N ALA A 5 -20.41 3.29 4.67
CA ALA A 5 -21.24 3.45 3.49
C ALA A 5 -20.62 2.71 2.29
N LEU A 6 -21.46 2.24 1.39
CA LEU A 6 -21.00 1.73 0.10
C LEU A 6 -20.39 2.89 -0.72
N THR A 7 -19.41 2.56 -1.57
CA THR A 7 -18.91 3.53 -2.56
C THR A 7 -20.07 4.02 -3.42
N PRO A 8 -20.29 5.35 -3.58
CA PRO A 8 -21.35 5.88 -4.42
C PRO A 8 -21.24 5.41 -5.87
N THR A 9 -22.38 5.22 -6.53
CA THR A 9 -22.41 4.77 -7.92
C THR A 9 -21.71 5.77 -8.84
N GLU A 10 -21.90 7.07 -8.62
CA GLU A 10 -21.27 8.14 -9.40
C GLU A 10 -19.73 8.11 -9.29
N GLU A 11 -19.23 7.67 -8.14
CA GLU A 11 -17.78 7.50 -7.95
C GLU A 11 -17.26 6.29 -8.74
N ILE A 12 -17.99 5.17 -8.73
CA ILE A 12 -17.64 3.99 -9.51
C ILE A 12 -17.65 4.32 -11.00
N ASP A 13 -18.67 5.00 -11.48
CA ASP A 13 -18.80 5.40 -12.89
C ASP A 13 -17.67 6.34 -13.32
N ARG A 14 -17.25 7.27 -12.44
CA ARG A 14 -16.09 8.13 -12.67
C ARG A 14 -14.78 7.32 -12.82
N ARG A 15 -14.56 6.30 -11.98
CA ARG A 15 -13.38 5.43 -12.05
C ARG A 15 -13.38 4.58 -13.33
N ILE A 16 -14.53 4.02 -13.68
CA ILE A 16 -14.71 3.27 -14.93
C ILE A 16 -14.43 4.19 -16.12
N ALA A 17 -14.93 5.43 -16.13
CA ALA A 17 -14.69 6.38 -17.21
C ALA A 17 -13.20 6.70 -17.38
N LYS A 18 -12.42 6.86 -16.28
CA LYS A 18 -10.97 7.03 -16.33
C LYS A 18 -10.27 5.83 -16.95
N LEU A 19 -10.66 4.60 -16.58
CA LEU A 19 -10.14 3.38 -17.17
C LEU A 19 -10.45 3.31 -18.67
N GLN A 20 -11.67 3.62 -19.07
CA GLN A 20 -12.09 3.63 -20.47
C GLN A 20 -11.32 4.66 -21.31
N GLU A 21 -11.03 5.83 -20.76
CA GLU A 21 -10.20 6.84 -21.41
C GLU A 21 -8.77 6.30 -21.64
N ALA A 22 -8.18 5.71 -20.60
CA ALA A 22 -6.86 5.11 -20.68
C ALA A 22 -6.81 3.91 -21.66
N MET A 23 -7.86 3.06 -21.66
CA MET A 23 -7.98 1.95 -22.62
C MET A 23 -7.98 2.43 -24.07
N ARG A 24 -8.78 3.45 -24.38
CA ARG A 24 -8.83 4.03 -25.74
C ARG A 24 -7.48 4.59 -26.18
N ALA A 25 -6.77 5.26 -25.26
CA ALA A 25 -5.43 5.79 -25.53
C ALA A 25 -4.39 4.69 -25.82
N HIS A 26 -4.62 3.46 -25.31
CA HIS A 26 -3.71 2.31 -25.49
C HIS A 26 -4.24 1.26 -26.47
N GLY A 27 -5.33 1.55 -27.19
CA GLY A 27 -5.88 0.64 -28.21
C GLY A 27 -6.49 -0.65 -27.64
N MET A 28 -7.00 -0.63 -26.41
CA MET A 28 -7.77 -1.72 -25.81
C MET A 28 -9.26 -1.49 -26.02
N ASP A 29 -9.96 -2.50 -26.54
CA ASP A 29 -11.41 -2.42 -26.77
C ASP A 29 -12.22 -2.82 -25.54
N ALA A 30 -11.66 -3.70 -24.71
CA ALA A 30 -12.28 -4.12 -23.45
C ALA A 30 -11.18 -4.50 -22.42
N MET A 31 -11.59 -4.61 -21.17
CA MET A 31 -10.77 -5.10 -20.05
C MET A 31 -11.59 -6.08 -19.22
N LEU A 32 -10.97 -7.18 -18.78
CA LEU A 32 -11.57 -8.17 -17.89
C LEU A 32 -10.79 -8.24 -16.59
N ILE A 33 -11.37 -7.66 -15.54
CA ILE A 33 -10.78 -7.52 -14.21
C ILE A 33 -11.17 -8.71 -13.34
N SER A 34 -10.22 -9.21 -12.55
CA SER A 34 -10.39 -10.37 -11.66
C SER A 34 -9.70 -10.20 -10.29
N ASP A 35 -8.75 -9.27 -10.17
CA ASP A 35 -8.08 -8.99 -8.90
C ASP A 35 -9.01 -8.29 -7.90
N ASN A 36 -8.91 -8.65 -6.62
CA ASN A 36 -9.79 -8.13 -5.57
C ASN A 36 -9.66 -6.61 -5.35
N ALA A 37 -8.45 -6.04 -5.52
CA ALA A 37 -8.25 -4.60 -5.39
C ALA A 37 -8.97 -3.86 -6.52
N ASP A 38 -8.84 -4.37 -7.74
CA ASP A 38 -9.40 -3.76 -8.93
C ASP A 38 -10.91 -4.04 -9.09
N ILE A 39 -11.39 -5.19 -8.64
CA ILE A 39 -12.84 -5.44 -8.45
C ILE A 39 -13.42 -4.42 -7.46
N TYR A 40 -12.77 -4.20 -6.31
CA TYR A 40 -13.23 -3.18 -5.35
C TYR A 40 -13.19 -1.78 -5.94
N TYR A 41 -12.13 -1.42 -6.66
CA TYR A 41 -12.00 -0.13 -7.32
C TYR A 41 -13.15 0.16 -8.30
N THR A 42 -13.53 -0.84 -9.09
CA THR A 42 -14.49 -0.72 -10.20
C THR A 42 -15.94 -1.06 -9.85
N SER A 43 -16.20 -1.62 -8.65
CA SER A 43 -17.56 -2.02 -8.25
C SER A 43 -17.96 -1.60 -6.83
N GLY A 44 -17.00 -1.06 -6.04
CA GLY A 44 -17.24 -0.67 -4.64
C GLY A 44 -17.40 -1.85 -3.67
N ARG A 45 -17.18 -3.09 -4.12
CA ARG A 45 -17.23 -4.31 -3.31
C ARG A 45 -16.36 -5.41 -3.90
N VAL A 46 -15.90 -6.33 -3.08
CA VAL A 46 -15.23 -7.55 -3.55
C VAL A 46 -16.25 -8.67 -3.73
N PHE A 47 -16.13 -9.39 -4.83
CA PHE A 47 -16.89 -10.60 -5.13
C PHE A 47 -16.03 -11.62 -5.91
N SER A 48 -16.40 -12.87 -5.87
CA SER A 48 -15.77 -13.88 -6.75
C SER A 48 -16.41 -13.79 -8.13
N GLY A 49 -15.61 -13.40 -9.12
CA GLY A 49 -16.10 -13.19 -10.49
C GLY A 49 -15.19 -12.31 -11.31
N TYR A 50 -15.80 -11.54 -12.21
CA TYR A 50 -15.07 -10.69 -13.16
C TYR A 50 -15.84 -9.39 -13.38
N VAL A 51 -15.11 -8.29 -13.60
CA VAL A 51 -15.68 -7.04 -14.12
C VAL A 51 -15.24 -6.89 -15.57
N TYR A 52 -16.20 -6.88 -16.48
CA TYR A 52 -15.97 -6.58 -17.88
C TYR A 52 -16.23 -5.09 -18.13
N ILE A 53 -15.23 -4.38 -18.61
CA ILE A 53 -15.30 -2.96 -18.93
C ILE A 53 -15.04 -2.81 -20.44
N PRO A 54 -16.05 -2.48 -21.27
CA PRO A 54 -15.82 -2.11 -22.65
C PRO A 54 -15.20 -0.71 -22.73
N ALA A 55 -14.41 -0.41 -23.76
CA ALA A 55 -13.86 0.93 -23.97
C ALA A 55 -14.94 2.00 -24.16
N ASN A 56 -16.13 1.60 -24.54
CA ASN A 56 -17.33 2.45 -24.65
C ASN A 56 -18.56 1.66 -24.16
N GLY A 57 -19.38 2.27 -23.31
CA GLY A 57 -20.59 1.64 -22.76
C GLY A 57 -20.45 1.27 -21.28
N GLU A 58 -21.44 0.58 -20.75
CA GLU A 58 -21.51 0.23 -19.34
C GLU A 58 -20.67 -1.02 -19.01
N ALA A 59 -20.07 -1.02 -17.83
CA ALA A 59 -19.41 -2.20 -17.29
C ALA A 59 -20.45 -3.27 -16.89
N THR A 60 -20.05 -4.54 -16.97
CA THR A 60 -20.87 -5.69 -16.54
C THR A 60 -20.12 -6.48 -15.47
N TYR A 61 -20.82 -6.82 -14.38
CA TYR A 61 -20.29 -7.59 -13.26
C TYR A 61 -20.72 -9.06 -13.39
N PHE A 62 -19.79 -9.93 -13.75
CA PHE A 62 -20.01 -11.37 -13.86
C PHE A 62 -19.69 -12.05 -12.54
N ILE A 63 -20.70 -12.33 -11.72
CA ILE A 63 -20.54 -12.77 -10.34
C ILE A 63 -20.76 -14.26 -10.20
N ARG A 64 -19.84 -14.93 -9.54
CA ARG A 64 -20.01 -16.32 -9.09
C ARG A 64 -20.53 -16.43 -7.65
N ARG A 65 -20.04 -15.52 -6.77
CA ARG A 65 -20.41 -15.43 -5.34
C ARG A 65 -20.13 -14.01 -4.82
N PRO A 66 -20.91 -13.49 -3.83
CA PRO A 66 -22.15 -14.08 -3.30
C PRO A 66 -23.32 -13.91 -4.28
N GLU A 67 -24.38 -14.70 -4.09
CA GLU A 67 -25.67 -14.47 -4.75
C GLU A 67 -26.45 -13.33 -4.04
N GLY A 68 -27.49 -12.80 -4.72
CA GLY A 68 -28.38 -11.80 -4.15
C GLY A 68 -27.86 -10.34 -4.21
N ILE A 69 -26.84 -10.06 -4.99
CA ILE A 69 -26.45 -8.68 -5.31
C ILE A 69 -27.43 -8.15 -6.36
N THR A 70 -28.15 -7.09 -6.00
CA THR A 70 -29.12 -6.40 -6.88
C THR A 70 -28.46 -5.16 -7.48
N ASP A 71 -28.11 -5.23 -8.76
CA ASP A 71 -27.59 -4.12 -9.58
C ASP A 71 -27.84 -4.55 -11.04
N ASP A 72 -28.28 -3.64 -11.89
CA ASP A 72 -28.64 -3.96 -13.29
C ASP A 72 -27.43 -4.44 -14.11
N ARG A 73 -26.24 -4.08 -13.71
CA ARG A 73 -24.95 -4.52 -14.29
C ARG A 73 -24.57 -5.95 -13.92
N VAL A 74 -25.27 -6.60 -12.97
CA VAL A 74 -24.90 -7.93 -12.48
C VAL A 74 -25.46 -9.03 -13.37
N LYS A 75 -24.60 -9.96 -13.75
CA LYS A 75 -24.92 -11.23 -14.39
C LYS A 75 -24.29 -12.37 -13.59
N TYR A 76 -25.10 -13.33 -13.16
CA TYR A 76 -24.58 -14.49 -12.45
C TYR A 76 -24.03 -15.54 -13.41
N ILE A 77 -22.83 -16.04 -13.11
CA ILE A 77 -22.16 -17.07 -13.89
C ILE A 77 -21.67 -18.20 -12.99
N ARG A 78 -21.46 -19.38 -13.55
CA ARG A 78 -20.78 -20.52 -12.88
C ARG A 78 -19.34 -20.66 -13.31
N LYS A 79 -19.02 -20.27 -14.54
CA LYS A 79 -17.71 -20.42 -15.16
C LYS A 79 -17.42 -19.27 -16.13
N PRO A 80 -16.15 -18.88 -16.34
CA PRO A 80 -15.79 -17.71 -17.16
C PRO A 80 -16.17 -17.87 -18.64
N GLU A 81 -16.28 -19.09 -19.15
CA GLU A 81 -16.67 -19.35 -20.54
C GLU A 81 -18.07 -18.83 -20.87
N GLN A 82 -18.93 -18.65 -19.87
CA GLN A 82 -20.27 -18.05 -20.04
C GLN A 82 -20.23 -16.55 -20.33
N ILE A 83 -19.12 -15.87 -20.07
CA ILE A 83 -19.02 -14.40 -20.24
C ILE A 83 -19.22 -14.03 -21.71
N ALA A 84 -18.47 -14.66 -22.61
CA ALA A 84 -18.58 -14.39 -24.06
C ALA A 84 -19.98 -14.70 -24.61
N GLU A 85 -20.60 -15.79 -24.14
CA GLU A 85 -21.98 -16.16 -24.51
C GLU A 85 -22.99 -15.10 -24.05
N LEU A 86 -22.89 -14.61 -22.82
CA LEU A 86 -23.80 -13.61 -22.26
C LEU A 86 -23.62 -12.24 -22.92
N LEU A 87 -22.38 -11.85 -23.21
CA LEU A 87 -22.09 -10.63 -23.95
C LEU A 87 -22.68 -10.69 -25.37
N SER A 88 -22.47 -11.79 -26.10
CA SER A 88 -23.05 -12.00 -27.42
C SER A 88 -24.57 -11.99 -27.40
N ALA A 89 -25.19 -12.64 -26.43
CA ALA A 89 -26.63 -12.67 -26.25
C ALA A 89 -27.23 -11.29 -25.94
N ALA A 90 -26.45 -10.42 -25.28
CA ALA A 90 -26.80 -9.02 -25.03
C ALA A 90 -26.54 -8.11 -26.24
N GLY A 91 -26.06 -8.64 -27.36
CA GLY A 91 -25.76 -7.87 -28.57
C GLY A 91 -24.46 -7.05 -28.49
N ALA A 92 -23.57 -7.35 -27.52
CA ALA A 92 -22.29 -6.69 -27.41
C ALA A 92 -21.37 -7.07 -28.57
N VAL A 93 -20.65 -6.09 -29.11
CA VAL A 93 -19.59 -6.33 -30.08
C VAL A 93 -18.41 -6.94 -29.36
N MET A 94 -17.92 -8.09 -29.83
CA MET A 94 -16.73 -8.71 -29.27
C MET A 94 -15.49 -7.82 -29.49
N PRO A 95 -14.66 -7.61 -28.47
CA PRO A 95 -13.45 -6.80 -28.58
C PRO A 95 -12.44 -7.47 -29.53
N ALA A 96 -11.68 -6.70 -30.29
CA ALA A 96 -10.53 -7.20 -31.02
C ALA A 96 -9.32 -7.36 -30.06
N VAL A 97 -9.17 -6.42 -29.11
CA VAL A 97 -8.11 -6.44 -28.10
C VAL A 97 -8.74 -6.36 -26.71
N MET A 98 -8.41 -7.33 -25.84
CA MET A 98 -8.88 -7.35 -24.44
C MET A 98 -7.71 -7.39 -23.46
N GLY A 99 -7.72 -6.44 -22.54
CA GLY A 99 -6.76 -6.36 -21.43
C GLY A 99 -7.11 -7.36 -20.32
N TYR A 100 -6.07 -7.98 -19.76
CA TYR A 100 -6.11 -8.84 -18.58
C TYR A 100 -5.07 -8.37 -17.57
N GLU A 101 -5.27 -8.65 -16.30
CA GLU A 101 -4.35 -8.33 -15.22
C GLU A 101 -3.23 -9.37 -15.13
N LEU A 102 -2.26 -9.31 -16.06
CA LEU A 102 -1.22 -10.33 -16.17
C LEU A 102 -0.26 -10.37 -14.96
N SER A 103 -0.19 -9.30 -14.18
CA SER A 103 0.63 -9.27 -12.96
C SER A 103 0.00 -10.04 -11.78
N SER A 104 -1.28 -10.43 -11.85
CA SER A 104 -1.99 -11.14 -10.77
C SER A 104 -2.60 -12.48 -11.20
N LEU A 105 -2.72 -12.73 -12.52
CA LEU A 105 -3.29 -13.96 -13.03
C LEU A 105 -2.24 -15.08 -13.08
N ASP A 106 -2.56 -16.24 -12.49
CA ASP A 106 -1.79 -17.45 -12.77
C ASP A 106 -1.97 -17.92 -14.24
N VAL A 107 -1.00 -18.70 -14.73
CA VAL A 107 -0.96 -19.14 -16.15
C VAL A 107 -2.19 -20.00 -16.51
N ILE A 108 -2.74 -20.77 -15.57
CA ILE A 108 -3.89 -21.64 -15.84
C ILE A 108 -5.14 -20.78 -16.01
N SER A 109 -5.36 -19.83 -15.08
CA SER A 109 -6.46 -18.87 -15.14
C SER A 109 -6.38 -18.00 -16.40
N TYR A 110 -5.21 -17.49 -16.72
CA TYR A 110 -4.97 -16.69 -17.94
C TYR A 110 -5.35 -17.48 -19.21
N ARG A 111 -4.80 -18.69 -19.38
CA ARG A 111 -5.13 -19.53 -20.54
C ARG A 111 -6.62 -19.85 -20.65
N ARG A 112 -7.26 -20.10 -19.53
CA ARG A 112 -8.69 -20.36 -19.50
C ARG A 112 -9.51 -19.15 -19.94
N LEU A 113 -9.14 -17.94 -19.50
CA LEU A 113 -9.80 -16.71 -19.90
C LEU A 113 -9.60 -16.43 -21.39
N VAL A 114 -8.37 -16.52 -21.90
CA VAL A 114 -8.09 -16.34 -23.33
C VAL A 114 -8.88 -17.33 -24.19
N ASN A 115 -8.95 -18.60 -23.78
CA ASN A 115 -9.72 -19.61 -24.51
C ASN A 115 -11.26 -19.35 -24.48
N ALA A 116 -11.74 -18.64 -23.48
CA ALA A 116 -13.15 -18.24 -23.39
C ALA A 116 -13.54 -17.16 -24.42
N PHE A 117 -12.54 -16.48 -25.05
CA PHE A 117 -12.73 -15.44 -26.04
C PHE A 117 -11.93 -15.73 -27.32
N PRO A 118 -12.34 -16.73 -28.11
CA PRO A 118 -11.60 -17.11 -29.31
C PRO A 118 -11.57 -15.96 -30.34
N GLY A 119 -10.39 -15.71 -30.89
CA GLY A 119 -10.17 -14.64 -31.90
C GLY A 119 -9.90 -13.26 -31.29
N VAL A 120 -9.96 -13.10 -29.96
CA VAL A 120 -9.61 -11.85 -29.27
C VAL A 120 -8.12 -11.83 -28.97
N THR A 121 -7.45 -10.74 -29.26
CA THR A 121 -6.02 -10.55 -28.93
C THR A 121 -5.87 -10.15 -27.44
N PRO A 122 -5.14 -10.92 -26.62
CA PRO A 122 -4.92 -10.55 -25.24
C PRO A 122 -3.84 -9.47 -25.11
N ALA A 123 -4.02 -8.56 -24.16
CA ALA A 123 -3.06 -7.52 -23.79
C ALA A 123 -2.87 -7.46 -22.27
N ASP A 124 -1.75 -6.93 -21.80
CA ASP A 124 -1.53 -6.66 -20.38
C ASP A 124 -2.16 -5.32 -19.99
N ALA A 125 -3.15 -5.37 -19.11
CA ALA A 125 -3.82 -4.20 -18.55
C ALA A 125 -3.25 -3.75 -17.19
N SER A 126 -2.38 -4.55 -16.57
CA SER A 126 -1.90 -4.29 -15.21
C SER A 126 -1.21 -2.93 -15.06
N PRO A 127 -0.30 -2.49 -15.95
CA PRO A 127 0.34 -1.19 -15.84
C PRO A 127 -0.67 -0.04 -15.98
N LEU A 128 -1.66 -0.20 -16.87
CA LEU A 128 -2.69 0.80 -17.10
C LEU A 128 -3.58 0.99 -15.87
N ILE A 129 -4.07 -0.10 -15.28
CA ILE A 129 -4.93 -0.05 -14.08
C ILE A 129 -4.16 0.59 -12.92
N LYS A 130 -2.91 0.15 -12.67
CA LYS A 130 -2.05 0.70 -11.61
C LYS A 130 -1.81 2.20 -11.80
N SER A 131 -1.57 2.64 -13.03
CA SER A 131 -1.40 4.07 -13.37
C SER A 131 -2.66 4.88 -13.10
N VAL A 132 -3.84 4.39 -13.50
CA VAL A 132 -5.12 5.08 -13.24
C VAL A 132 -5.43 5.15 -11.74
N ARG A 133 -5.22 4.06 -10.98
CA ARG A 133 -5.41 4.02 -9.53
C ARG A 133 -4.42 4.92 -8.77
N SER A 134 -3.24 5.17 -9.32
CA SER A 134 -2.24 6.00 -8.66
C SER A 134 -2.73 7.44 -8.45
N VAL A 135 -3.63 7.96 -9.32
CA VAL A 135 -4.21 9.31 -9.22
C VAL A 135 -5.60 9.24 -8.60
N LYS A 136 -5.67 9.53 -7.32
CA LYS A 136 -6.88 9.39 -6.49
C LYS A 136 -7.96 10.41 -6.86
N THR A 137 -9.21 10.02 -6.72
CA THR A 137 -10.36 10.92 -6.75
C THR A 137 -10.51 11.63 -5.41
N ASP A 138 -11.33 12.68 -5.35
CA ASP A 138 -11.61 13.38 -4.09
C ASP A 138 -12.26 12.46 -3.05
N PHE A 139 -13.09 11.51 -3.50
CA PHE A 139 -13.68 10.49 -2.62
C PHE A 139 -12.60 9.60 -2.02
N GLU A 140 -11.65 9.11 -2.82
CA GLU A 140 -10.55 8.26 -2.36
C GLU A 140 -9.63 9.02 -1.39
N LEU A 141 -9.32 10.29 -1.68
CA LEU A 141 -8.53 11.15 -0.78
C LEU A 141 -9.20 11.33 0.57
N GLU A 142 -10.53 11.49 0.59
CA GLU A 142 -11.28 11.59 1.85
C GLU A 142 -11.24 10.27 2.64
N GLN A 143 -11.37 9.09 1.97
CA GLN A 143 -11.21 7.80 2.64
C GLN A 143 -9.82 7.63 3.26
N LEU A 144 -8.77 8.07 2.56
CA LEU A 144 -7.39 8.03 3.05
C LEU A 144 -7.19 8.96 4.26
N ARG A 145 -7.75 10.19 4.23
CA ARG A 145 -7.70 11.10 5.38
C ARG A 145 -8.39 10.51 6.61
N GLN A 146 -9.56 9.88 6.42
CA GLN A 146 -10.29 9.21 7.50
C GLN A 146 -9.50 8.02 8.06
N SER A 147 -8.83 7.24 7.22
CA SER A 147 -7.90 6.20 7.67
C SER A 147 -6.74 6.80 8.48
N GLY A 148 -6.13 7.90 8.02
CA GLY A 148 -5.03 8.58 8.71
C GLY A 148 -5.40 9.08 10.12
N ILE A 149 -6.61 9.66 10.28
CA ILE A 149 -7.10 10.11 11.58
C ILE A 149 -7.25 8.94 12.56
N LYS A 150 -7.80 7.81 12.12
CA LYS A 150 -7.96 6.63 12.98
C LYS A 150 -6.63 5.95 13.26
N HIS A 151 -5.74 5.92 12.27
CA HIS A 151 -4.41 5.38 12.40
C HIS A 151 -3.61 6.14 13.48
N GLN A 152 -3.65 7.48 13.46
CA GLN A 152 -3.05 8.32 14.50
C GLN A 152 -3.57 7.96 15.90
N ARG A 153 -4.88 7.74 16.08
CA ARG A 153 -5.45 7.37 17.39
C ARG A 153 -4.84 6.09 17.94
N VAL A 154 -4.54 5.12 17.09
CA VAL A 154 -3.87 3.89 17.51
C VAL A 154 -2.46 4.19 18.03
N TYR A 155 -1.69 5.01 17.29
CA TYR A 155 -0.34 5.40 17.73
C TYR A 155 -0.33 6.19 19.05
N ASP A 156 -1.33 7.03 19.28
CA ASP A 156 -1.49 7.76 20.55
C ASP A 156 -1.72 6.83 21.75
N LEU A 157 -2.17 5.59 21.53
CA LEU A 157 -2.38 4.59 22.57
C LEU A 157 -1.10 3.81 22.91
N ILE A 158 -0.15 3.67 22.01
CA ILE A 158 1.02 2.77 22.12
C ILE A 158 1.78 2.94 23.46
N PRO A 159 2.08 4.16 23.94
CA PRO A 159 2.77 4.32 25.23
C PRO A 159 2.03 3.73 26.43
N ARG A 160 0.70 3.56 26.31
CA ARG A 160 -0.14 2.98 27.38
C ARG A 160 -0.30 1.46 27.23
N LEU A 161 0.02 0.92 26.07
CA LEU A 161 -0.06 -0.52 25.79
C LEU A 161 1.19 -1.25 26.27
N TYR A 162 2.34 -0.58 26.22
CA TYR A 162 3.59 -1.14 26.68
C TYR A 162 3.59 -1.38 28.20
N LYS A 163 4.18 -2.47 28.61
CA LYS A 163 4.51 -2.79 30.02
C LYS A 163 5.94 -3.27 30.08
N GLU A 164 6.66 -2.88 31.13
CA GLU A 164 8.04 -3.30 31.36
C GLU A 164 8.18 -4.83 31.29
N GLY A 165 9.18 -5.29 30.56
CA GLY A 165 9.46 -6.72 30.33
C GLY A 165 8.69 -7.35 29.15
N MET A 166 7.83 -6.61 28.47
CA MET A 166 7.19 -7.11 27.23
C MET A 166 8.22 -7.42 26.16
N THR A 167 7.91 -8.43 25.36
CA THR A 167 8.54 -8.69 24.07
C THR A 167 7.92 -7.80 22.97
N ASP A 168 8.64 -7.67 21.85
CA ASP A 168 8.13 -7.00 20.65
C ASP A 168 6.83 -7.65 20.12
N ILE A 169 6.69 -8.99 20.21
CA ILE A 169 5.46 -9.71 19.87
C ILE A 169 4.29 -9.35 20.77
N GLU A 170 4.51 -9.32 22.10
CA GLU A 170 3.44 -8.96 23.03
C GLU A 170 2.97 -7.53 22.78
N LEU A 171 3.89 -6.60 22.50
CA LEU A 171 3.53 -5.24 22.12
C LEU A 171 2.80 -5.18 20.77
N GLN A 172 3.25 -5.96 19.77
CA GLN A 172 2.57 -6.07 18.47
C GLN A 172 1.11 -6.52 18.64
N ILE A 173 0.86 -7.58 19.42
CA ILE A 173 -0.48 -8.09 19.68
C ILE A 173 -1.39 -7.01 20.29
N GLU A 174 -0.89 -6.22 21.26
CA GLU A 174 -1.67 -5.15 21.87
C GLU A 174 -1.94 -3.98 20.89
N ILE A 175 -0.98 -3.63 20.04
CA ILE A 175 -1.17 -2.62 18.98
C ILE A 175 -2.20 -3.09 17.95
N GLU A 176 -2.10 -4.32 17.49
CA GLU A 176 -3.05 -4.90 16.54
C GLU A 176 -4.45 -5.02 17.15
N ARG A 177 -4.54 -5.42 18.41
CA ARG A 177 -5.80 -5.42 19.16
C ARG A 177 -6.42 -4.02 19.23
N ALA A 178 -5.64 -2.99 19.58
CA ALA A 178 -6.10 -1.61 19.61
C ALA A 178 -6.58 -1.15 18.22
N SER A 179 -5.83 -1.46 17.17
CA SER A 179 -6.19 -1.14 15.78
C SER A 179 -7.53 -1.77 15.38
N ARG A 180 -7.75 -3.04 15.73
CA ARG A 180 -9.02 -3.74 15.47
C ARG A 180 -10.19 -3.11 16.24
N LEU A 181 -9.98 -2.66 17.47
CA LEU A 181 -10.99 -1.99 18.28
C LEU A 181 -11.34 -0.60 17.74
N GLU A 182 -10.39 0.12 17.13
CA GLU A 182 -10.62 1.38 16.42
C GLU A 182 -11.29 1.18 15.05
N GLY A 183 -11.53 -0.07 14.65
CA GLY A 183 -12.25 -0.43 13.42
C GLY A 183 -11.36 -0.72 12.22
N CYS A 184 -10.07 -0.99 12.41
CA CYS A 184 -9.20 -1.46 11.35
C CYS A 184 -9.71 -2.80 10.80
N LEU A 185 -9.72 -2.96 9.48
CA LEU A 185 -10.16 -4.18 8.81
C LEU A 185 -9.22 -5.36 9.06
N GLY A 186 -7.97 -5.12 9.51
CA GLY A 186 -6.98 -6.13 9.85
C GLY A 186 -6.44 -6.89 8.64
N ILE A 187 -6.62 -6.34 7.46
CA ILE A 187 -6.06 -6.86 6.21
C ILE A 187 -4.93 -5.95 5.76
N PHE A 188 -3.86 -6.59 5.32
CA PHE A 188 -2.78 -5.99 4.57
C PHE A 188 -2.93 -6.43 3.11
N ARG A 189 -3.36 -5.53 2.23
CA ARG A 189 -3.44 -5.82 0.80
C ARG A 189 -2.20 -5.27 0.13
N ILE A 190 -1.46 -6.16 -0.52
CA ILE A 190 -0.20 -5.84 -1.17
C ILE A 190 -0.15 -6.50 -2.55
N ALA A 191 0.37 -5.79 -3.54
CA ALA A 191 0.66 -6.36 -4.85
C ALA A 191 2.06 -6.97 -4.85
N GLY A 192 2.21 -8.15 -5.44
CA GLY A 192 3.49 -8.84 -5.58
C GLY A 192 3.39 -10.33 -5.25
N ASP A 193 4.45 -11.06 -5.58
CA ASP A 193 4.54 -12.50 -5.39
C ASP A 193 4.96 -12.83 -3.96
N SER A 194 4.26 -13.81 -3.38
CA SER A 194 4.64 -14.45 -2.10
C SER A 194 4.90 -13.49 -0.95
N MET A 195 4.18 -12.36 -0.93
CA MET A 195 4.28 -11.36 0.14
C MET A 195 3.32 -11.73 1.27
N GLU A 196 3.86 -12.19 2.39
CA GLU A 196 3.11 -12.59 3.58
C GLU A 196 3.43 -11.64 4.73
N PHE A 197 2.40 -10.92 5.22
CA PHE A 197 2.57 -9.84 6.17
C PHE A 197 1.58 -9.84 7.30
N PHE A 198 2.06 -9.41 8.46
CA PHE A 198 1.21 -8.91 9.53
C PHE A 198 0.70 -7.50 9.21
N MET A 199 -0.37 -7.06 9.86
CA MET A 199 -0.85 -5.68 9.74
C MET A 199 0.10 -4.65 10.39
N SER A 200 1.02 -5.11 11.24
CA SER A 200 2.04 -4.30 11.91
C SER A 200 3.36 -5.05 11.92
N ASN A 201 4.45 -4.32 11.75
CA ASN A 201 5.82 -4.81 11.89
C ASN A 201 6.48 -4.07 13.07
N ILE A 202 6.70 -4.79 14.18
CA ILE A 202 7.29 -4.22 15.38
C ILE A 202 8.69 -4.81 15.54
N LEU A 203 9.71 -3.96 15.49
CA LEU A 203 11.10 -4.39 15.57
C LEU A 203 11.79 -3.73 16.77
N ALA A 204 12.21 -4.54 17.73
CA ALA A 204 12.96 -4.08 18.90
C ALA A 204 14.46 -4.38 18.74
N GLY A 205 15.30 -3.37 18.95
CA GLY A 205 16.75 -3.50 18.98
C GLY A 205 17.32 -4.14 17.71
N GLU A 206 18.25 -5.08 17.89
CA GLU A 206 19.01 -5.72 16.79
C GLU A 206 18.14 -6.50 15.80
N ASN A 207 16.91 -6.89 16.15
CA ASN A 207 16.02 -7.56 15.23
C ASN A 207 15.77 -6.72 13.96
N ALA A 208 15.83 -5.39 14.07
CA ALA A 208 15.68 -4.49 12.92
C ALA A 208 16.82 -4.60 11.88
N ASP A 209 17.98 -5.17 12.24
CA ASP A 209 19.12 -5.43 11.32
C ASP A 209 19.11 -6.86 10.75
N SER A 210 18.08 -7.64 11.02
CA SER A 210 17.95 -9.01 10.54
C SER A 210 17.55 -9.03 9.06
N PRO A 211 18.29 -9.74 8.19
CA PRO A 211 17.92 -9.90 6.79
C PRO A 211 16.60 -10.66 6.62
N THR A 212 15.83 -10.29 5.61
CA THR A 212 14.57 -10.94 5.24
C THR A 212 14.56 -11.23 3.73
N PRO A 213 13.84 -12.26 3.26
CA PRO A 213 13.66 -12.49 1.82
C PRO A 213 12.67 -11.51 1.16
N TYR A 214 11.95 -10.73 1.95
CA TYR A 214 10.94 -9.80 1.46
C TYR A 214 11.56 -8.43 1.15
N ASP A 215 11.00 -7.72 0.19
CA ASP A 215 11.46 -6.37 -0.21
C ASP A 215 10.76 -5.29 0.65
N PHE A 216 11.25 -5.15 1.88
CA PHE A 216 10.79 -4.15 2.83
C PHE A 216 11.85 -3.13 3.17
N ALA A 217 11.41 -2.01 3.76
CA ALA A 217 12.33 -1.08 4.38
C ALA A 217 13.11 -1.78 5.51
N MET A 218 12.39 -2.43 6.47
CA MET A 218 12.97 -3.21 7.57
C MET A 218 12.12 -4.46 7.76
N GLY A 219 12.72 -5.65 7.68
CA GLY A 219 11.98 -6.92 7.71
C GLY A 219 11.87 -7.57 9.08
N GLY A 220 12.99 -7.72 9.79
CA GLY A 220 13.06 -8.54 11.01
C GLY A 220 13.18 -10.03 10.74
N ALA A 221 13.58 -10.79 11.76
CA ALA A 221 13.83 -12.24 11.67
C ALA A 221 12.54 -13.07 11.71
N GLY A 222 11.50 -12.55 12.37
CA GLY A 222 10.29 -13.33 12.65
C GLY A 222 10.52 -14.43 13.69
N LEU A 223 9.45 -15.15 14.05
CA LEU A 223 9.49 -16.23 15.03
C LEU A 223 9.97 -17.57 14.47
N ASP A 224 9.81 -17.78 13.17
CA ASP A 224 10.07 -19.07 12.54
C ASP A 224 10.58 -18.88 11.11
N PRO A 225 11.52 -19.71 10.64
CA PRO A 225 12.03 -19.62 9.27
C PRO A 225 11.00 -19.80 8.17
N SER A 226 9.80 -20.30 8.47
CA SER A 226 8.69 -20.39 7.51
C SER A 226 8.04 -19.02 7.23
N LEU A 227 8.20 -18.05 8.16
CA LEU A 227 7.75 -16.67 8.02
C LEU A 227 8.80 -15.72 8.62
N PRO A 228 9.93 -15.50 7.89
CA PRO A 228 11.09 -14.76 8.41
C PRO A 228 10.87 -13.24 8.25
N VAL A 229 9.89 -12.70 8.97
CA VAL A 229 9.51 -11.29 8.97
C VAL A 229 8.88 -10.89 10.30
N GLY A 230 9.15 -9.67 10.74
CA GLY A 230 8.53 -9.09 11.92
C GLY A 230 9.26 -9.39 13.22
N ALA A 231 8.53 -9.23 14.31
CA ALA A 231 8.98 -9.45 15.66
C ALA A 231 9.48 -10.89 15.87
N ASP A 232 10.54 -11.06 16.67
CA ASP A 232 11.21 -12.34 16.91
C ASP A 232 11.13 -12.83 18.38
N GLY A 233 10.40 -12.09 19.21
CA GLY A 233 10.32 -12.36 20.65
C GLY A 233 11.38 -11.63 21.48
N THR A 234 12.08 -10.66 20.89
CA THR A 234 13.04 -9.83 21.62
C THR A 234 12.37 -9.11 22.79
N VAL A 235 12.89 -9.29 24.00
CA VAL A 235 12.46 -8.55 25.20
C VAL A 235 12.93 -7.10 25.07
N ILE A 236 11.98 -6.16 25.13
CA ILE A 236 12.27 -4.73 25.05
C ILE A 236 13.03 -4.28 26.29
N ARG A 237 14.21 -3.68 26.11
CA ARG A 237 15.14 -3.29 27.19
C ARG A 237 15.63 -1.86 27.02
N PRO A 238 16.13 -1.22 28.11
CA PRO A 238 16.76 0.10 28.01
C PRO A 238 17.87 0.17 26.98
N GLY A 239 17.89 1.28 26.22
CA GLY A 239 18.85 1.52 25.14
C GLY A 239 18.43 1.01 23.75
N MET A 240 17.31 0.27 23.66
CA MET A 240 16.76 -0.20 22.40
C MET A 240 15.75 0.79 21.82
N SER A 241 15.81 0.97 20.50
CA SER A 241 14.68 1.50 19.74
C SER A 241 13.63 0.41 19.53
N VAL A 242 12.37 0.82 19.51
CA VAL A 242 11.23 0.00 19.13
C VAL A 242 10.55 0.68 17.95
N MET A 243 10.86 0.22 16.76
CA MET A 243 10.19 0.68 15.55
C MET A 243 8.81 0.05 15.48
N VAL A 244 7.79 0.88 15.34
CA VAL A 244 6.41 0.46 15.07
C VAL A 244 6.06 0.94 13.67
N ASP A 245 5.90 0.02 12.78
CA ASP A 245 5.52 0.21 11.39
C ASP A 245 4.20 -0.52 11.15
N SER A 246 3.16 0.22 10.80
CA SER A 246 1.82 -0.36 10.68
C SER A 246 1.05 0.23 9.50
N ASN A 247 0.23 -0.62 8.89
CA ASN A 247 -0.78 -0.15 7.96
C ASN A 247 -2.10 0.22 8.67
N GLY A 248 -2.73 1.30 8.20
CA GLY A 248 -4.01 1.79 8.72
C GLY A 248 -5.16 1.56 7.75
N ASN A 249 -5.69 0.33 7.65
CA ASN A 249 -6.82 0.01 6.78
C ASN A 249 -8.15 0.14 7.53
N PHE A 250 -8.72 1.36 7.58
CA PHE A 250 -9.99 1.63 8.29
C PHE A 250 -11.18 1.88 7.37
N THR A 251 -10.96 2.13 6.09
CA THR A 251 -12.00 2.50 5.13
C THR A 251 -11.98 1.65 3.86
N GLY A 252 -11.06 0.68 3.76
CA GLY A 252 -10.72 -0.02 2.53
C GLY A 252 -9.60 0.66 1.74
N TYR A 253 -9.16 1.85 2.21
CA TYR A 253 -7.97 2.55 1.76
C TYR A 253 -6.96 2.58 2.88
N MET A 254 -5.71 2.27 2.56
CA MET A 254 -4.64 2.14 3.53
C MET A 254 -3.84 3.43 3.68
N THR A 255 -3.35 3.67 4.89
CA THR A 255 -2.28 4.60 5.19
C THR A 255 -1.12 3.83 5.77
N ASP A 256 0.09 4.31 5.55
CA ASP A 256 1.31 3.75 6.11
C ASP A 256 1.97 4.73 7.05
N MET A 257 2.47 4.23 8.18
CA MET A 257 3.08 5.08 9.19
C MET A 257 4.05 4.31 10.07
N THR A 258 5.27 4.82 10.16
CA THR A 258 6.25 4.35 11.14
C THR A 258 6.51 5.42 12.19
N ARG A 259 6.59 5.00 13.46
CA ARG A 259 7.12 5.78 14.59
C ARG A 259 8.10 4.96 15.40
N VAL A 260 9.00 5.67 16.04
CA VAL A 260 9.99 5.07 16.94
C VAL A 260 9.65 5.40 18.37
N PHE A 261 9.63 4.35 19.16
CA PHE A 261 9.57 4.40 20.61
C PHE A 261 10.92 3.95 21.17
N ALA A 262 11.23 4.31 22.39
CA ALA A 262 12.45 3.89 23.05
C ALA A 262 12.16 3.44 24.47
N CYS A 263 12.90 2.43 24.90
CA CYS A 263 12.99 2.09 26.31
C CYS A 263 14.23 2.79 26.88
N GLY A 264 14.03 3.91 27.58
CA GLY A 264 15.11 4.77 28.06
C GLY A 264 15.71 5.68 27.00
N GLN A 265 16.99 6.03 27.17
CA GLN A 265 17.71 6.93 26.26
C GLN A 265 18.44 6.13 25.19
N LEU A 266 18.30 6.55 23.94
CA LEU A 266 19.08 6.04 22.81
C LEU A 266 20.44 6.76 22.72
N ASP A 267 21.39 6.17 22.00
CA ASP A 267 22.69 6.79 21.74
C ASP A 267 22.57 8.02 20.80
N ASP A 268 23.61 8.86 20.80
CA ASP A 268 23.64 10.10 20.02
C ASP A 268 23.56 9.84 18.51
N LYS A 269 24.11 8.72 18.02
CA LYS A 269 24.06 8.38 16.60
C LYS A 269 22.63 8.00 16.16
N ALA A 270 21.91 7.26 16.98
CA ALA A 270 20.53 6.91 16.72
C ALA A 270 19.63 8.17 16.73
N MET A 271 19.87 9.08 17.68
CA MET A 271 19.18 10.37 17.72
C MET A 271 19.48 11.21 16.49
N GLN A 272 20.76 11.33 16.07
CA GLN A 272 21.15 12.03 14.83
C GLN A 272 20.49 11.42 13.59
N ALA A 273 20.46 10.10 13.48
CA ALA A 273 19.83 9.40 12.36
C ALA A 273 18.32 9.62 12.31
N HIS A 274 17.66 9.63 13.46
CA HIS A 274 16.22 9.93 13.55
C HIS A 274 15.91 11.36 13.10
N GLU A 275 16.67 12.35 13.56
CA GLU A 275 16.51 13.76 13.14
C GLU A 275 16.80 13.93 11.64
N CYS A 276 17.79 13.22 11.09
CA CYS A 276 18.07 13.18 9.65
C CYS A 276 16.86 12.67 8.86
N SER A 277 16.18 11.63 9.35
CA SER A 277 14.93 11.13 8.73
C SER A 277 13.84 12.19 8.70
N ILE A 278 13.65 12.92 9.79
CA ILE A 278 12.68 14.03 9.87
C ILE A 278 13.05 15.15 8.91
N GLU A 279 14.35 15.51 8.82
CA GLU A 279 14.85 16.52 7.88
C GLU A 279 14.57 16.13 6.42
N ILE A 280 14.81 14.86 6.06
CA ILE A 280 14.48 14.32 4.74
C ILE A 280 12.98 14.50 4.47
N CYS A 281 12.10 14.04 5.36
CA CYS A 281 10.65 14.19 5.18
C CYS A 281 10.25 15.66 4.98
N ARG A 282 10.77 16.59 5.81
CA ARG A 282 10.47 18.03 5.70
C ARG A 282 10.95 18.65 4.40
N THR A 283 12.07 18.17 3.87
CA THR A 283 12.61 18.65 2.59
C THR A 283 11.76 18.12 1.43
N LEU A 284 11.43 16.82 1.46
CA LEU A 284 10.61 16.22 0.43
C LEU A 284 9.15 16.71 0.45
N GLU A 285 8.59 17.07 1.62
CA GLU A 285 7.28 17.74 1.73
C GLU A 285 7.19 18.99 0.84
N LYS A 286 8.27 19.76 0.74
CA LYS A 286 8.32 20.99 -0.07
C LYS A 286 8.64 20.73 -1.54
N ALA A 287 9.48 19.72 -1.81
CA ALA A 287 9.95 19.38 -3.15
C ALA A 287 8.92 18.57 -3.96
N GLY A 288 8.13 17.70 -3.30
CA GLY A 288 7.21 16.77 -3.94
C GLY A 288 5.96 17.47 -4.50
N LYS A 289 6.04 17.92 -5.75
CA LYS A 289 4.95 18.61 -6.47
C LYS A 289 4.62 17.86 -7.76
N PRO A 290 3.46 18.11 -8.38
CA PRO A 290 3.16 17.58 -9.70
C PRO A 290 4.28 17.93 -10.70
N GLY A 291 4.74 16.95 -11.46
CA GLY A 291 5.85 17.08 -12.40
C GLY A 291 7.23 16.73 -11.81
N THR A 292 7.38 16.55 -10.51
CA THR A 292 8.64 16.13 -9.89
C THR A 292 8.94 14.66 -10.21
N PRO A 293 10.10 14.33 -10.78
CA PRO A 293 10.52 12.93 -10.96
C PRO A 293 10.75 12.24 -9.59
N ALA A 294 10.23 11.02 -9.43
CA ALA A 294 10.41 10.25 -8.20
C ALA A 294 11.89 9.98 -7.87
N ALA A 295 12.72 9.75 -8.88
CA ALA A 295 14.17 9.59 -8.71
C ALA A 295 14.85 10.86 -8.16
N GLU A 296 14.36 12.06 -8.45
CA GLU A 296 14.91 13.33 -7.93
C GLU A 296 14.66 13.44 -6.42
N LEU A 297 13.49 13.01 -5.94
CA LEU A 297 13.20 12.95 -4.51
C LEU A 297 14.15 11.98 -3.79
N TYR A 298 14.43 10.82 -4.40
CA TYR A 298 15.42 9.89 -3.86
C TYR A 298 16.82 10.51 -3.75
N GLU A 299 17.30 11.16 -4.81
CA GLU A 299 18.63 11.81 -4.80
C GLU A 299 18.70 12.98 -3.82
N THR A 300 17.60 13.73 -3.65
CA THR A 300 17.49 14.77 -2.62
C THR A 300 17.67 14.19 -1.22
N ALA A 301 16.99 13.07 -0.92
CA ALA A 301 17.15 12.35 0.35
C ALA A 301 18.60 11.88 0.53
N MET A 302 19.19 11.26 -0.49
CA MET A 302 20.58 10.79 -0.43
C MET A 302 21.59 11.92 -0.22
N SER A 303 21.33 13.11 -0.75
CA SER A 303 22.19 14.29 -0.51
C SER A 303 22.20 14.68 0.98
N ILE A 304 21.03 14.65 1.64
CA ILE A 304 20.91 14.93 3.07
C ILE A 304 21.63 13.82 3.88
N VAL A 305 21.40 12.56 3.55
CA VAL A 305 22.05 11.42 4.22
C VAL A 305 23.59 11.52 4.18
N ARG A 306 24.15 11.91 3.01
CA ARG A 306 25.60 12.12 2.83
C ARG A 306 26.10 13.28 3.67
N SER A 307 25.35 14.36 3.81
CA SER A 307 25.78 15.52 4.63
C SER A 307 25.86 15.20 6.13
N HIS A 308 25.21 14.12 6.56
CA HIS A 308 25.22 13.62 7.94
C HIS A 308 26.17 12.41 8.15
N ASP A 309 26.88 11.94 7.11
CA ASP A 309 27.74 10.73 7.14
C ASP A 309 26.98 9.46 7.57
N LEU A 310 25.70 9.33 7.17
CA LEU A 310 24.81 8.24 7.60
C LEU A 310 24.51 7.20 6.50
N GLU A 311 25.17 7.26 5.33
CA GLU A 311 24.89 6.40 4.18
C GLU A 311 24.97 4.91 4.50
N ARG A 312 25.88 4.53 5.41
CA ARG A 312 26.07 3.12 5.83
C ARG A 312 24.81 2.53 6.44
N TYR A 313 24.03 3.33 7.14
CA TYR A 313 22.89 2.92 7.96
C TYR A 313 21.53 3.18 7.28
N PHE A 314 21.54 3.93 6.16
CA PHE A 314 20.33 4.36 5.48
C PHE A 314 19.65 3.21 4.76
N MET A 315 18.35 3.08 4.96
CA MET A 315 17.46 2.04 4.45
C MET A 315 17.94 0.62 4.77
N GLY A 316 18.64 0.45 5.90
CA GLY A 316 19.19 -0.82 6.38
C GLY A 316 20.71 -0.81 6.52
N HIS A 317 21.24 -1.75 7.29
CA HIS A 317 22.67 -1.89 7.55
C HIS A 317 23.24 -3.19 6.94
N ARG A 318 22.77 -4.37 7.35
CA ARG A 318 23.18 -5.66 6.76
C ARG A 318 22.51 -5.91 5.40
N GLN A 319 21.27 -5.52 5.29
CA GLN A 319 20.50 -5.56 4.05
C GLN A 319 19.81 -4.21 3.83
N LYS A 320 19.80 -3.71 2.59
CA LYS A 320 19.24 -2.40 2.28
C LYS A 320 18.01 -2.53 1.39
N ALA A 321 16.97 -1.78 1.69
CA ALA A 321 15.87 -1.56 0.76
C ALA A 321 16.30 -0.66 -0.41
N GLY A 322 15.73 -0.91 -1.59
CA GLY A 322 16.06 -0.19 -2.82
C GLY A 322 15.25 1.09 -3.05
N PHE A 323 14.39 1.50 -2.12
CA PHE A 323 13.45 2.61 -2.24
C PHE A 323 13.33 3.36 -0.91
N ILE A 324 12.74 4.55 -0.92
CA ILE A 324 12.45 5.37 0.28
C ILE A 324 10.98 5.74 0.38
N GLY A 325 10.14 5.20 -0.50
CA GLY A 325 8.71 5.45 -0.51
C GLY A 325 8.03 4.81 -1.70
N HIS A 326 6.73 4.68 -1.59
CA HIS A 326 5.85 4.05 -2.57
C HIS A 326 4.46 4.67 -2.55
N GLY A 327 3.69 4.43 -3.59
CA GLY A 327 2.28 4.80 -3.63
C GLY A 327 1.46 4.00 -2.63
N VAL A 328 0.36 4.58 -2.15
CA VAL A 328 -0.56 3.97 -1.19
C VAL A 328 -2.00 4.18 -1.65
N GLY A 329 -2.86 3.20 -1.42
CA GLY A 329 -4.27 3.29 -1.78
C GLY A 329 -5.10 2.12 -1.29
N ILE A 330 -5.70 1.38 -2.21
CA ILE A 330 -6.38 0.11 -1.93
C ILE A 330 -5.36 -0.99 -1.62
N GLU A 331 -4.18 -0.90 -2.22
CA GLU A 331 -3.00 -1.69 -1.87
C GLU A 331 -1.98 -0.80 -1.17
N ILE A 332 -1.11 -1.41 -0.34
CA ILE A 332 -0.10 -0.65 0.41
C ILE A 332 1.02 -0.17 -0.50
N ASN A 333 1.35 -0.92 -1.54
CA ASN A 333 2.46 -0.67 -2.47
C ASN A 333 1.97 -0.33 -3.88
N GLU A 334 1.39 0.84 -4.04
CA GLU A 334 0.96 1.35 -5.36
C GLU A 334 2.07 2.19 -6.04
N LEU A 335 1.75 2.75 -7.22
CA LEU A 335 2.58 3.76 -7.88
C LEU A 335 2.29 5.17 -7.30
N PRO A 336 3.28 6.09 -7.34
CA PRO A 336 4.64 5.97 -7.84
C PRO A 336 5.59 5.32 -6.82
N VAL A 337 6.76 4.81 -7.27
CA VAL A 337 7.83 4.30 -6.40
C VAL A 337 8.97 5.32 -6.34
N ILE A 338 9.39 5.69 -5.12
CA ILE A 338 10.47 6.65 -4.90
C ILE A 338 11.79 5.88 -4.74
N ALA A 339 12.48 5.69 -5.84
CA ALA A 339 13.70 4.88 -5.95
C ALA A 339 14.69 5.49 -6.96
N PRO A 340 15.99 5.14 -6.90
CA PRO A 340 17.03 5.81 -7.70
C PRO A 340 16.87 5.67 -9.22
N ARG A 341 16.20 4.64 -9.68
CA ARG A 341 15.95 4.38 -11.12
C ARG A 341 14.48 4.45 -11.49
N SER A 342 13.65 5.02 -10.63
CA SER A 342 12.23 5.21 -10.91
C SER A 342 12.05 6.12 -12.13
N ARG A 343 11.10 5.76 -12.98
CA ARG A 343 10.65 6.57 -14.12
C ARG A 343 9.35 7.31 -13.82
N ASP A 344 8.83 7.13 -12.63
CA ASP A 344 7.58 7.74 -12.21
C ASP A 344 7.75 9.23 -12.03
N ILE A 345 6.71 9.97 -12.37
CA ILE A 345 6.62 11.42 -12.18
C ILE A 345 5.41 11.67 -11.28
N LEU A 346 5.61 12.45 -10.23
CA LEU A 346 4.53 12.79 -9.33
C LEU A 346 3.42 13.53 -10.07
N THR A 347 2.20 13.11 -9.84
CA THR A 347 0.99 13.73 -10.36
C THR A 347 0.13 14.21 -9.20
N LYS A 348 -0.57 15.32 -9.38
CA LYS A 348 -1.54 15.80 -8.38
C LYS A 348 -2.49 14.67 -7.99
N ASN A 349 -2.77 14.55 -6.70
CA ASN A 349 -3.58 13.48 -6.10
C ASN A 349 -2.92 12.09 -6.12
N ASN A 350 -1.63 11.94 -6.45
CA ASN A 350 -0.92 10.76 -5.99
C ASN A 350 -0.93 10.74 -4.46
N VAL A 351 -0.98 9.54 -3.88
CA VAL A 351 -0.78 9.36 -2.44
C VAL A 351 0.41 8.45 -2.25
N ILE A 352 1.38 8.92 -1.47
CA ILE A 352 2.66 8.23 -1.27
C ILE A 352 2.99 8.10 0.21
N ALA A 353 3.61 7.00 0.60
CA ALA A 353 4.35 6.87 1.83
C ALA A 353 5.81 7.31 1.59
N LEU A 354 6.40 8.05 2.52
CA LEU A 354 7.83 8.36 2.56
C LEU A 354 8.38 7.85 3.88
N GLU A 355 9.40 7.00 3.80
CA GLU A 355 9.89 6.19 4.91
C GLU A 355 11.43 6.16 5.04
N PRO A 356 12.12 7.31 5.06
CA PRO A 356 13.56 7.33 5.23
C PRO A 356 13.96 6.80 6.60
N LYS A 357 14.40 5.56 6.68
CA LYS A 357 14.72 4.83 7.90
C LYS A 357 16.23 4.54 7.98
N PHE A 358 16.74 4.36 9.19
CA PHE A 358 18.13 4.01 9.45
C PHE A 358 18.19 2.83 10.44
N VAL A 359 19.16 1.94 10.26
CA VAL A 359 19.43 0.87 11.22
C VAL A 359 20.78 1.13 11.88
N ILE A 360 20.75 1.36 13.19
CA ILE A 360 21.94 1.59 14.01
C ILE A 360 22.25 0.28 14.76
N PRO A 361 23.40 -0.36 14.49
CA PRO A 361 23.79 -1.59 15.19
C PRO A 361 23.68 -1.45 16.70
N GLU A 362 23.25 -2.52 17.36
CA GLU A 362 23.03 -2.62 18.83
C GLU A 362 21.84 -1.79 19.35
N VAL A 363 21.36 -0.77 18.62
CA VAL A 363 20.23 0.09 19.00
C VAL A 363 18.93 -0.33 18.32
N GLY A 364 18.98 -0.56 17.00
CA GLY A 364 17.83 -0.91 16.16
C GLY A 364 17.48 0.12 15.09
N ALA A 365 16.26 0.08 14.58
CA ALA A 365 15.78 0.99 13.55
C ALA A 365 15.29 2.32 14.15
N VAL A 366 15.60 3.42 13.45
CA VAL A 366 15.11 4.77 13.75
C VAL A 366 14.69 5.46 12.46
N GLY A 367 13.83 6.45 12.57
CA GLY A 367 13.27 7.20 11.46
C GLY A 367 11.78 7.34 11.57
N VAL A 368 11.18 7.98 10.57
CA VAL A 368 9.73 8.21 10.51
C VAL A 368 9.21 7.84 9.14
N GLU A 369 7.95 7.49 9.10
CA GLU A 369 7.20 7.33 7.89
C GLU A 369 5.87 8.04 7.97
N ASN A 370 5.47 8.66 6.88
CA ASN A 370 4.18 9.30 6.78
C ASN A 370 3.57 9.08 5.40
N THR A 371 2.24 9.01 5.39
CA THR A 371 1.45 9.05 4.15
C THR A 371 1.12 10.50 3.79
N TYR A 372 1.32 10.83 2.51
CA TYR A 372 1.17 12.17 1.96
C TYR A 372 0.31 12.17 0.70
N ILE A 373 -0.43 13.25 0.48
CA ILE A 373 -1.11 13.57 -0.77
C ILE A 373 -0.26 14.58 -1.54
N VAL A 374 0.00 14.33 -2.82
CA VAL A 374 0.68 15.27 -3.71
C VAL A 374 -0.29 16.39 -4.09
N THR A 375 0.05 17.64 -3.71
CA THR A 375 -0.72 18.84 -4.02
C THR A 375 0.10 19.83 -4.83
N ASP A 376 -0.54 20.86 -5.38
CA ASP A 376 0.15 21.93 -6.14
C ASP A 376 1.20 22.69 -5.28
N ASN A 377 1.07 22.65 -3.95
CA ASN A 377 1.94 23.38 -3.02
C ASN A 377 3.03 22.51 -2.37
N GLY A 378 3.05 21.21 -2.64
CA GLY A 378 3.93 20.23 -2.01
C GLY A 378 3.11 19.02 -1.49
N LEU A 379 3.70 18.24 -0.60
CA LEU A 379 3.05 17.08 -0.02
C LEU A 379 2.22 17.47 1.21
N GLU A 380 0.94 17.13 1.22
CA GLU A 380 0.03 17.25 2.37
C GLU A 380 0.10 15.97 3.20
N ARG A 381 0.60 16.05 4.42
CA ARG A 381 0.67 14.90 5.33
C ARG A 381 -0.71 14.57 5.91
N ILE A 382 -1.09 13.28 5.87
CA ILE A 382 -2.37 12.79 6.40
C ILE A 382 -2.24 11.83 7.59
N THR A 383 -1.00 11.45 7.97
CA THR A 383 -0.68 10.67 9.18
C THR A 383 0.08 11.57 10.17
N ASN A 384 -0.57 12.00 11.25
CA ASN A 384 -0.09 13.11 12.07
C ASN A 384 0.35 12.73 13.49
N ALA A 385 0.68 11.45 13.76
CA ALA A 385 1.27 11.06 15.04
C ALA A 385 2.61 11.80 15.27
N PRO A 386 2.98 12.09 16.55
CA PRO A 386 4.23 12.79 16.87
C PRO A 386 5.44 12.08 16.27
N GLU A 387 6.33 12.84 15.62
CA GLU A 387 7.51 12.28 14.93
C GLU A 387 8.72 12.11 15.86
N ARG A 388 8.75 12.79 17.00
CA ARG A 388 9.80 12.60 18.01
C ARG A 388 9.78 11.17 18.55
N ILE A 389 10.94 10.66 18.96
CA ILE A 389 11.04 9.41 19.71
C ILE A 389 10.28 9.56 21.03
N ILE A 390 9.42 8.60 21.34
CA ILE A 390 8.59 8.59 22.54
C ILE A 390 9.14 7.55 23.49
N ASN A 391 9.48 7.96 24.74
CA ASN A 391 9.91 7.04 25.77
C ASN A 391 8.72 6.20 26.29
N LEU A 392 8.92 4.89 26.40
CA LEU A 392 7.94 3.91 26.90
C LEU A 392 8.00 3.72 28.43
N MET A 393 9.06 4.22 29.09
CA MET A 393 9.24 4.13 30.55
C MET A 393 8.84 5.41 31.25
#